data_cdb4b70e27074c83cdd63c612af35caf
#
_entry.id   cdb4b70e27074c83cdd63c612af35caf
#
_cell.length_a   1.000
_cell.length_b   1.000
_cell.length_c   1.000
_cell.angle_alpha   90.00
_cell.angle_beta   90.00
_cell.angle_gamma   90.00
#
_symmetry.space_group_name_H-M   'P 1'
#
loop_
_entity.id
_entity.type
_entity.pdbx_description
1 polymer ?
#
loop_
_entity_poly.entity_id
_entity_poly.type
_entity_poly.pdbx_seq_one_letter_code
_entity_poly.pdbx_strand_id
1 'polypeptide(L)'
;MAKGAGSGLRLLRAERCQVSWGMACLDDLIEPGHRVRLVWAYVEELDLSGLYGNVKSVAGDAGRPAIDPAVLMALWLMATLEDIGSARHLAELCRRDIVYRWLLGGIEVSHKTLSDFRTGAGPVLDAWLSRAVAALAAAKLIDM
;
A
#
# COMPACT_ATOMS: atom_id res chain seq x y z
N MET A 1 -1.96 11.71 -13.29
CA MET A 1 -1.03 12.63 -12.91
C MET A 1 0.09 12.09 -12.09
N ALA A 2 1.21 12.34 -12.52
CA ALA A 2 2.35 11.78 -11.86
C ALA A 2 2.61 12.51 -10.59
N LYS A 3 2.39 11.86 -9.47
CA LYS A 3 2.60 12.45 -8.24
C LYS A 3 4.02 12.45 -7.92
N GLY A 4 4.67 13.46 -8.15
CA GLY A 4 5.97 13.70 -7.58
C GLY A 4 6.99 12.61 -7.78
N ALA A 5 6.83 11.79 -8.76
CA ALA A 5 7.85 10.82 -9.01
C ALA A 5 9.08 11.58 -9.40
N GLY A 6 10.07 11.57 -8.59
CA GLY A 6 11.28 12.26 -8.89
C GLY A 6 11.88 11.73 -10.18
N SER A 7 12.62 12.54 -10.87
CA SER A 7 13.23 12.11 -12.09
C SER A 7 14.18 10.95 -11.77
N GLY A 8 14.15 9.93 -12.58
CA GLY A 8 14.99 8.77 -12.39
C GLY A 8 14.41 7.66 -11.55
N LEU A 9 13.35 7.92 -10.83
CA LEU A 9 12.71 6.86 -10.06
C LEU A 9 11.70 6.14 -10.95
N ARG A 10 11.81 4.82 -10.97
CA ARG A 10 10.82 3.98 -11.62
C ARG A 10 10.04 3.26 -10.55
N LEU A 11 8.75 3.53 -10.47
CA LEU A 11 7.89 2.93 -9.47
C LEU A 11 6.84 2.05 -10.13
N LEU A 12 6.59 0.91 -9.51
CA LEU A 12 5.45 0.09 -9.88
C LEU A 12 4.22 0.70 -9.24
N ARG A 13 3.29 1.11 -10.07
CA ARG A 13 2.07 1.74 -9.59
C ARG A 13 0.92 0.78 -9.68
N ALA A 14 -0.01 0.90 -8.74
CA ALA A 14 -1.19 0.04 -8.74
C ALA A 14 -2.06 0.35 -9.96
N GLU A 15 -2.48 -0.69 -10.64
CA GLU A 15 -3.34 -0.56 -11.81
C GLU A 15 -4.59 -1.39 -11.59
N ARG A 16 -5.65 -0.76 -11.12
CA ARG A 16 -6.85 -1.46 -10.69
C ARG A 16 -7.91 -1.59 -11.77
N CYS A 17 -7.74 -0.85 -12.85
CA CYS A 17 -8.70 -0.90 -13.93
C CYS A 17 -8.29 -1.83 -15.05
N GLN A 18 -7.16 -2.47 -14.90
CA GLN A 18 -6.67 -3.38 -15.92
C GLN A 18 -7.47 -4.69 -15.87
N VAL A 19 -7.96 -5.10 -17.01
CA VAL A 19 -8.68 -6.36 -17.10
C VAL A 19 -7.68 -7.48 -17.21
N SER A 20 -7.80 -8.47 -16.33
CA SER A 20 -6.93 -9.61 -16.33
C SER A 20 -7.57 -10.76 -17.11
N TRP A 21 -6.84 -11.87 -17.19
CA TRP A 21 -7.37 -13.07 -17.81
C TRP A 21 -8.64 -13.57 -17.13
N GLY A 22 -8.83 -13.24 -15.88
CA GLY A 22 -10.04 -13.57 -15.16
C GLY A 22 -11.23 -12.75 -15.58
N MET A 23 -11.04 -11.86 -16.51
CA MET A 23 -12.08 -11.05 -17.13
C MET A 23 -12.77 -10.10 -16.19
N ALA A 24 -12.10 -9.73 -15.11
CA ALA A 24 -12.62 -8.75 -14.19
C ALA A 24 -11.55 -7.74 -13.88
N CYS A 25 -11.93 -6.49 -13.89
CA CYS A 25 -11.08 -5.43 -13.38
C CYS A 25 -11.11 -5.50 -11.87
N LEU A 26 -9.96 -5.33 -11.22
CA LEU A 26 -9.93 -5.35 -9.75
C LEU A 26 -10.93 -4.37 -9.15
N ASP A 27 -11.07 -3.23 -9.79
CA ASP A 27 -11.96 -2.21 -9.26
C ASP A 27 -13.43 -2.65 -9.25
N ASP A 28 -13.79 -3.59 -10.11
CA ASP A 28 -15.15 -4.12 -10.14
C ASP A 28 -15.41 -5.16 -9.06
N LEU A 29 -14.35 -5.68 -8.44
CA LEU A 29 -14.47 -6.75 -7.46
C LEU A 29 -14.66 -6.24 -6.04
N ILE A 30 -14.47 -4.94 -5.83
CA ILE A 30 -14.63 -4.31 -4.52
C ILE A 30 -15.77 -3.32 -4.61
N GLU A 31 -16.75 -3.46 -3.73
CA GLU A 31 -17.90 -2.56 -3.76
C GLU A 31 -17.49 -1.12 -3.45
N PRO A 32 -18.23 -0.14 -3.96
CA PRO A 32 -17.82 1.27 -3.81
C PRO A 32 -17.69 1.75 -2.37
N GLY A 33 -18.45 1.16 -1.45
CA GLY A 33 -18.41 1.61 -0.07
C GLY A 33 -17.44 0.85 0.81
N HIS A 34 -16.64 -0.05 0.24
CA HIS A 34 -15.74 -0.87 1.06
C HIS A 34 -14.66 -0.02 1.70
N ARG A 35 -14.34 -0.33 2.95
CA ARG A 35 -13.38 0.48 3.72
C ARG A 35 -11.98 0.53 3.10
N VAL A 36 -11.63 -0.46 2.28
CA VAL A 36 -10.31 -0.44 1.65
C VAL A 36 -10.17 0.75 0.70
N ARG A 37 -11.26 1.20 0.10
CA ARG A 37 -11.23 2.39 -0.74
C ARG A 37 -10.96 3.65 0.08
N LEU A 38 -11.49 3.69 1.31
CA LEU A 38 -11.22 4.80 2.22
C LEU A 38 -9.78 4.81 2.66
N VAL A 39 -9.23 3.62 2.91
CA VAL A 39 -7.81 3.50 3.26
C VAL A 39 -6.94 4.06 2.15
N TRP A 40 -7.21 3.65 0.91
CA TRP A 40 -6.43 4.13 -0.21
C TRP A 40 -6.57 5.63 -0.42
N ALA A 41 -7.81 6.13 -0.32
CA ALA A 41 -8.06 7.57 -0.48
C ALA A 41 -7.30 8.38 0.57
N TYR A 42 -7.26 7.88 1.80
CA TYR A 42 -6.53 8.54 2.87
C TYR A 42 -5.03 8.59 2.55
N VAL A 43 -4.48 7.47 2.12
CA VAL A 43 -3.05 7.40 1.82
C VAL A 43 -2.69 8.31 0.64
N GLU A 44 -3.56 8.38 -0.35
CA GLU A 44 -3.31 9.25 -1.50
C GLU A 44 -3.19 10.72 -1.14
N GLU A 45 -3.82 11.11 -0.05
CA GLU A 45 -3.77 12.51 0.37
C GLU A 45 -2.60 12.83 1.27
N LEU A 46 -1.85 11.82 1.68
CA LEU A 46 -0.70 12.06 2.55
C LEU A 46 0.51 12.54 1.76
N ASP A 47 1.30 13.39 2.42
CA ASP A 47 2.59 13.77 1.87
C ASP A 47 3.61 12.72 2.30
N LEU A 48 3.90 11.82 1.39
CA LEU A 48 4.81 10.72 1.65
C LEU A 48 6.25 11.01 1.20
N SER A 49 6.56 12.27 0.94
CA SER A 49 7.88 12.60 0.41
C SER A 49 9.02 12.07 1.27
N GLY A 50 8.82 12.04 2.59
CA GLY A 50 9.82 11.46 3.48
C GLY A 50 10.08 9.99 3.25
N LEU A 51 9.07 9.25 2.80
CA LEU A 51 9.23 7.83 2.48
C LEU A 51 9.88 7.62 1.13
N TYR A 52 9.67 8.53 0.19
CA TYR A 52 10.31 8.40 -1.12
C TYR A 52 11.83 8.49 -1.02
N GLY A 53 12.33 9.15 0.00
CA GLY A 53 13.76 9.19 0.23
C GLY A 53 14.36 7.82 0.48
N ASN A 54 13.58 6.92 1.08
CA ASN A 54 14.05 5.56 1.38
C ASN A 54 13.95 4.63 0.19
N VAL A 55 13.24 5.01 -0.85
CA VAL A 55 13.04 4.16 -2.03
C VAL A 55 14.37 3.79 -2.66
N LYS A 56 15.31 4.71 -2.64
CA LYS A 56 16.60 4.46 -3.28
C LYS A 56 17.34 3.30 -2.65
N SER A 57 17.28 3.17 -1.35
CA SER A 57 17.95 2.05 -0.72
C SER A 57 17.20 0.74 -0.91
N VAL A 58 15.89 0.80 -1.02
CA VAL A 58 15.08 -0.40 -1.25
C VAL A 58 15.18 -0.84 -2.71
N ALA A 59 15.27 0.12 -3.62
CA ALA A 59 15.30 -0.15 -5.04
C ALA A 59 16.69 -0.44 -5.56
N GLY A 60 17.62 -0.62 -4.67
CA GLY A 60 19.03 -0.66 -5.03
C GLY A 60 19.47 -1.76 -5.94
N ASP A 61 18.61 -2.59 -6.40
CA ASP A 61 19.04 -3.63 -7.25
C ASP A 61 18.73 -3.35 -8.68
N ALA A 62 19.73 -3.30 -9.35
CA ALA A 62 19.93 -3.27 -10.75
C ALA A 62 18.68 -3.27 -11.57
N GLY A 63 18.12 -2.11 -11.76
CA GLY A 63 17.07 -1.94 -12.74
C GLY A 63 15.70 -2.41 -12.36
N ARG A 64 15.51 -2.96 -11.19
CA ARG A 64 14.18 -3.31 -10.74
C ARG A 64 13.44 -2.07 -10.27
N PRO A 65 12.24 -1.81 -10.81
CA PRO A 65 11.44 -0.70 -10.30
C PRO A 65 10.99 -0.99 -8.87
N ALA A 66 11.02 0.02 -8.04
CA ALA A 66 10.56 -0.09 -6.67
C ALA A 66 9.04 0.00 -6.64
N ILE A 67 8.43 -0.66 -5.64
CA ILE A 67 7.01 -0.52 -5.42
C ILE A 67 6.76 0.87 -4.83
N ASP A 68 5.70 1.52 -5.31
CA ASP A 68 5.32 2.83 -4.82
C ASP A 68 5.12 2.77 -3.29
N PRO A 69 5.82 3.62 -2.53
CA PRO A 69 5.64 3.65 -1.07
C PRO A 69 4.21 3.85 -0.62
N ALA A 70 3.41 4.55 -1.42
CA ALA A 70 1.99 4.72 -1.08
C ALA A 70 1.27 3.37 -1.01
N VAL A 71 1.60 2.46 -1.90
CA VAL A 71 1.00 1.13 -1.90
C VAL A 71 1.42 0.37 -0.65
N LEU A 72 2.71 0.42 -0.33
CA LEU A 72 3.23 -0.27 0.86
C LEU A 72 2.62 0.31 2.14
N MET A 73 2.48 1.63 2.19
CA MET A 73 1.83 2.28 3.33
C MET A 73 0.38 1.82 3.47
N ALA A 74 -0.34 1.77 2.35
CA ALA A 74 -1.74 1.35 2.38
C ALA A 74 -1.89 -0.10 2.83
N LEU A 75 -0.97 -0.97 2.40
CA LEU A 75 -1.00 -2.37 2.82
C LEU A 75 -0.81 -2.50 4.32
N TRP A 76 0.17 -1.78 4.88
CA TRP A 76 0.39 -1.83 6.32
C TRP A 76 -0.73 -1.16 7.10
N LEU A 77 -1.32 -0.11 6.54
CA LEU A 77 -2.46 0.53 7.20
C LEU A 77 -3.65 -0.42 7.26
N MET A 78 -3.96 -1.08 6.16
CA MET A 78 -5.06 -2.05 6.14
C MET A 78 -4.77 -3.21 7.09
N ALA A 79 -3.52 -3.68 7.11
CA ALA A 79 -3.11 -4.74 8.02
C ALA A 79 -3.27 -4.32 9.48
N THR A 80 -2.94 -3.06 9.78
CA THR A 80 -3.08 -2.53 11.13
C THR A 80 -4.55 -2.52 11.54
N LEU A 81 -5.43 -2.12 10.64
CA LEU A 81 -6.87 -2.11 10.93
C LEU A 81 -7.40 -3.51 11.17
N GLU A 82 -6.77 -4.52 10.57
CA GLU A 82 -7.20 -5.90 10.75
C GLU A 82 -6.34 -6.68 11.75
N ASP A 83 -5.49 -5.96 12.46
CA ASP A 83 -4.65 -6.54 13.51
C ASP A 83 -3.69 -7.59 12.97
N ILE A 84 -3.11 -7.33 11.84
CA ILE A 84 -2.12 -8.21 11.23
C ILE A 84 -0.75 -7.56 11.35
N GLY A 85 0.13 -8.20 12.13
CA GLY A 85 1.46 -7.65 12.37
C GLY A 85 2.58 -8.36 11.65
N SER A 86 2.30 -9.49 11.02
CA SER A 86 3.33 -10.31 10.40
C SER A 86 3.45 -10.00 8.92
N ALA A 87 4.68 -9.72 8.47
CA ALA A 87 4.92 -9.49 7.05
C ALA A 87 4.62 -10.75 6.23
N ARG A 88 4.89 -11.92 6.77
CA ARG A 88 4.57 -13.16 6.06
C ARG A 88 3.08 -13.36 5.89
N HIS A 89 2.31 -13.09 6.94
CA HIS A 89 0.86 -13.19 6.86
C HIS A 89 0.31 -12.17 5.87
N LEU A 90 0.83 -10.95 5.94
CA LEU A 90 0.40 -9.91 5.01
C LEU A 90 0.70 -10.29 3.56
N ALA A 91 1.88 -10.85 3.30
CA ALA A 91 2.23 -11.29 1.95
C ALA A 91 1.30 -12.40 1.46
N GLU A 92 0.89 -13.25 2.37
CA GLU A 92 -0.04 -14.32 2.03
C GLU A 92 -1.39 -13.73 1.61
N LEU A 93 -1.87 -12.74 2.37
CA LEU A 93 -3.12 -12.07 2.02
C LEU A 93 -3.01 -11.33 0.70
N CYS A 94 -1.85 -10.75 0.42
CA CYS A 94 -1.62 -10.06 -0.85
C CYS A 94 -1.77 -10.98 -2.04
N ARG A 95 -1.56 -12.27 -1.85
CA ARG A 95 -1.71 -13.24 -2.94
C ARG A 95 -3.14 -13.77 -3.07
N ARG A 96 -3.87 -13.82 -1.97
CA ARG A 96 -5.16 -14.54 -1.93
C ARG A 96 -6.37 -13.68 -1.71
N ASP A 97 -6.22 -12.63 -0.91
CA ASP A 97 -7.36 -11.85 -0.46
C ASP A 97 -7.64 -10.72 -1.45
N ILE A 98 -8.87 -10.65 -1.93
CA ILE A 98 -9.22 -9.68 -2.96
C ILE A 98 -9.01 -8.23 -2.49
N VAL A 99 -9.20 -7.97 -1.20
CA VAL A 99 -9.02 -6.63 -0.65
C VAL A 99 -7.57 -6.18 -0.80
N TYR A 100 -6.64 -7.05 -0.42
CA TYR A 100 -5.22 -6.73 -0.52
C TYR A 100 -4.74 -6.72 -1.96
N ARG A 101 -5.31 -7.60 -2.79
CA ARG A 101 -5.01 -7.59 -4.21
C ARG A 101 -5.47 -6.29 -4.86
N TRP A 102 -6.60 -5.75 -4.39
CA TRP A 102 -7.08 -4.46 -4.89
C TRP A 102 -6.08 -3.35 -4.57
N LEU A 103 -5.56 -3.33 -3.35
CA LEU A 103 -4.55 -2.34 -2.98
C LEU A 103 -3.32 -2.43 -3.86
N LEU A 104 -2.88 -3.66 -4.16
CA LEU A 104 -1.69 -3.86 -4.98
C LEU A 104 -1.91 -3.50 -6.44
N GLY A 105 -3.13 -3.62 -6.95
CA GLY A 105 -3.41 -3.27 -8.32
C GLY A 105 -2.55 -3.98 -9.34
N GLY A 106 -2.32 -5.27 -9.14
CA GLY A 106 -1.53 -6.08 -10.06
C GLY A 106 -0.06 -6.18 -9.72
N ILE A 107 0.40 -5.43 -8.71
CA ILE A 107 1.79 -5.49 -8.28
C ILE A 107 1.99 -6.74 -7.41
N GLU A 108 3.12 -7.40 -7.58
CA GLU A 108 3.50 -8.52 -6.71
C GLU A 108 4.45 -8.02 -5.63
N VAL A 109 4.22 -8.48 -4.41
CA VAL A 109 5.05 -8.06 -3.28
C VAL A 109 5.46 -9.30 -2.48
N SER A 110 6.71 -9.31 -2.02
CA SER A 110 7.21 -10.39 -1.17
C SER A 110 7.18 -9.97 0.28
N HIS A 111 7.20 -10.96 1.18
CA HIS A 111 7.27 -10.63 2.60
C HIS A 111 8.53 -9.87 2.96
N LYS A 112 9.62 -10.11 2.22
CA LYS A 112 10.85 -9.38 2.47
C LYS A 112 10.70 -7.90 2.18
N THR A 113 10.05 -7.57 1.06
CA THR A 113 9.80 -6.17 0.71
C THR A 113 8.94 -5.49 1.77
N LEU A 114 7.90 -6.17 2.23
CA LEU A 114 7.03 -5.63 3.27
C LEU A 114 7.80 -5.41 4.57
N SER A 115 8.61 -6.37 4.95
CA SER A 115 9.39 -6.29 6.18
C SER A 115 10.44 -5.18 6.09
N ASP A 116 11.13 -5.10 4.95
CA ASP A 116 12.16 -4.09 4.76
C ASP A 116 11.58 -2.68 4.80
N PHE A 117 10.41 -2.51 4.21
CA PHE A 117 9.73 -1.21 4.25
C PHE A 117 9.41 -0.82 5.68
N ARG A 118 8.85 -1.75 6.44
CA ARG A 118 8.48 -1.46 7.82
C ARG A 118 9.70 -1.15 8.67
N THR A 119 10.76 -1.92 8.50
CA THR A 119 11.99 -1.72 9.24
C THR A 119 12.66 -0.40 8.83
N GLY A 120 12.70 -0.14 7.54
CA GLY A 120 13.36 1.06 7.04
C GLY A 120 12.63 2.34 7.41
N ALA A 121 11.32 2.30 7.44
CA ALA A 121 10.54 3.47 7.82
C ALA A 121 10.45 3.64 9.33
N GLY A 122 10.58 2.52 10.07
CA GLY A 122 10.73 2.54 11.51
C GLY A 122 9.66 3.31 12.26
N PRO A 123 10.07 4.09 13.26
CA PRO A 123 9.11 4.82 14.08
C PRO A 123 8.25 5.81 13.29
N VAL A 124 8.75 6.31 12.17
CA VAL A 124 7.98 7.23 11.34
C VAL A 124 6.74 6.52 10.81
N LEU A 125 6.91 5.29 10.33
CA LEU A 125 5.77 4.53 9.83
C LEU A 125 4.79 4.25 10.96
N ASP A 126 5.28 3.85 12.12
CA ASP A 126 4.41 3.58 13.26
C ASP A 126 3.60 4.81 13.66
N ALA A 127 4.23 5.97 13.65
CA ALA A 127 3.53 7.21 13.98
C ALA A 127 2.45 7.52 12.93
N TRP A 128 2.77 7.31 11.68
CA TRP A 128 1.80 7.57 10.61
C TRP A 128 0.64 6.59 10.66
N LEU A 129 0.92 5.31 10.94
CA LEU A 129 -0.14 4.32 11.06
C LEU A 129 -1.08 4.66 12.21
N SER A 130 -0.51 5.05 13.35
CA SER A 130 -1.33 5.41 14.50
C SER A 130 -2.22 6.61 14.21
N ARG A 131 -1.67 7.62 13.54
CA ARG A 131 -2.45 8.81 13.19
C ARG A 131 -3.54 8.48 12.17
N ALA A 132 -3.22 7.61 11.22
CA ALA A 132 -4.17 7.23 10.20
C ALA A 132 -5.35 6.48 10.80
N VAL A 133 -5.07 5.52 11.68
CA VAL A 133 -6.13 4.77 12.35
C VAL A 133 -7.02 5.71 13.16
N ALA A 134 -6.39 6.61 13.90
CA ALA A 134 -7.15 7.56 14.72
C ALA A 134 -8.01 8.49 13.86
N ALA A 135 -7.46 8.96 12.74
CA ALA A 135 -8.19 9.87 11.87
C ALA A 135 -9.39 9.19 11.22
N LEU A 136 -9.20 7.96 10.75
CA LEU A 136 -10.28 7.22 10.12
C LEU A 136 -11.37 6.88 11.12
N ALA A 137 -10.98 6.51 12.34
CA ALA A 137 -11.94 6.20 13.38
C ALA A 137 -12.70 7.45 13.82
N ALA A 138 -11.99 8.56 13.99
CA ALA A 138 -12.63 9.81 14.42
C ALA A 138 -13.63 10.32 13.38
N ALA A 139 -13.33 10.09 12.11
CA ALA A 139 -14.25 10.48 11.04
C ALA A 139 -15.39 9.48 10.88
N LYS A 140 -15.39 8.39 11.66
CA LYS A 140 -16.38 7.32 11.59
C LYS A 140 -16.47 6.71 10.20
N LEU A 141 -15.35 6.71 9.52
CA LEU A 141 -15.28 6.11 8.19
C LEU A 141 -15.04 4.61 8.25
N ILE A 142 -14.53 4.13 9.39
CA ILE A 142 -14.33 2.71 9.62
C ILE A 142 -14.82 2.37 11.01
N ASP A 143 -15.18 1.12 11.19
CA ASP A 143 -15.56 0.59 12.49
C ASP A 143 -14.34 0.02 13.16
N MET A 144 -14.06 0.49 14.35
CA MET A 144 -12.91 0.00 15.10
C MET A 144 -13.31 -0.91 16.25
#